data_2b5c2e9de8988fff394b2fced2399ff5
#
_entry.id   2b5c2e9de8988fff394b2fced2399ff5
#
_cell.length_a   1.000
_cell.length_b   1.000
_cell.length_c   1.000
_cell.angle_alpha   90.00
_cell.angle_beta   90.00
_cell.angle_gamma   90.00
#
_symmetry.space_group_name_H-M   'P 1'
#
loop_
_entity.id
_entity.type
_entity.pdbx_description
1 polymer ?
#
loop_
_entity_poly.entity_id
_entity_poly.type
_entity_poly.pdbx_seq_one_letter_code
_entity_poly.pdbx_strand_id
1 'polypeptide(L)'
;MEVIKTAIEGLVIIEPKVFKDARGYFFESFSQREFEEKVRKVNFVQDNESMSSYGVMRGLHFQRPPYTQSKLVRCVKGRVLDVAVDIRKGSPTYGQHVAVELSEDNHRQFFVPRGFAHGFAVLSETAVFQYKCDNFYAPEADGGISIKDESLGIDWQIPTDKALLSEKDIKHLCLKDFDSPFDYSVNLYPEFE
;
A
#
# COMPACT_ATOMS: atom_id res chain seq x y z
N MET A 1 -2.11 16.02 11.71
CA MET A 1 -2.55 15.25 10.53
C MET A 1 -4.02 14.91 10.62
N GLU A 2 -4.69 14.78 9.49
CA GLU A 2 -6.05 14.25 9.37
C GLU A 2 -6.02 12.79 8.95
N VAL A 3 -6.89 11.97 9.55
CA VAL A 3 -7.01 10.54 9.21
C VAL A 3 -8.39 10.29 8.61
N ILE A 4 -8.43 9.85 7.37
CA ILE A 4 -9.65 9.60 6.62
C ILE A 4 -9.87 8.09 6.54
N LYS A 5 -10.97 7.63 7.10
CA LYS A 5 -11.38 6.22 6.99
C LYS A 5 -11.82 5.90 5.58
N THR A 6 -11.52 4.70 5.13
CA THR A 6 -11.98 4.17 3.84
C THR A 6 -13.16 3.22 4.02
N ALA A 7 -13.67 2.68 2.91
CA ALA A 7 -14.74 1.68 2.94
C ALA A 7 -14.31 0.34 3.56
N ILE A 8 -13.01 0.08 3.66
CA ILE A 8 -12.46 -1.15 4.25
C ILE A 8 -11.78 -0.82 5.57
N GLU A 9 -12.23 -1.45 6.63
CA GLU A 9 -11.69 -1.26 7.97
C GLU A 9 -10.18 -1.53 8.04
N GLY A 10 -9.45 -0.60 8.66
CA GLY A 10 -8.00 -0.66 8.82
C GLY A 10 -7.23 0.10 7.75
N LEU A 11 -7.77 0.22 6.54
CA LEU A 11 -7.19 1.06 5.48
C LEU A 11 -7.55 2.53 5.73
N VAL A 12 -6.56 3.38 5.89
CA VAL A 12 -6.79 4.82 6.11
C VAL A 12 -5.89 5.68 5.22
N ILE A 13 -6.44 6.81 4.81
CA ILE A 13 -5.73 7.87 4.11
C ILE A 13 -5.29 8.90 5.15
N ILE A 14 -4.06 9.37 5.05
CA ILE A 14 -3.50 10.38 5.93
C ILE A 14 -3.21 11.63 5.12
N GLU A 15 -3.77 12.76 5.55
CA GLU A 15 -3.47 14.07 5.01
C GLU A 15 -2.62 14.86 6.02
N PRO A 16 -1.33 15.08 5.71
CA PRO A 16 -0.48 15.89 6.57
C PRO A 16 -0.87 17.37 6.51
N LYS A 17 -0.57 18.10 7.57
CA LYS A 17 -0.70 19.55 7.54
C LYS A 17 0.51 20.15 6.85
N VAL A 18 0.30 20.74 5.69
CA VAL A 18 1.34 21.34 4.85
C VAL A 18 1.36 22.86 5.06
N PHE A 19 2.53 23.39 5.40
CA PHE A 19 2.76 24.84 5.57
C PHE A 19 3.49 25.37 4.33
N LYS A 20 2.89 26.33 3.65
CA LYS A 20 3.43 26.94 2.42
C LYS A 20 3.75 28.41 2.62
N ASP A 21 4.85 28.86 2.04
CA ASP A 21 5.24 30.27 1.92
C ASP A 21 6.03 30.52 0.63
N ALA A 22 6.61 31.72 0.47
CA ALA A 22 7.35 32.09 -0.73
C ALA A 22 8.61 31.24 -0.98
N ARG A 23 9.10 30.49 0.01
CA ARG A 23 10.29 29.61 -0.10
C ARG A 23 9.94 28.20 -0.55
N GLY A 24 8.63 27.79 -0.47
CA GLY A 24 8.18 26.44 -0.76
C GLY A 24 7.22 25.92 0.32
N TYR A 25 7.41 24.68 0.75
CA TYR A 25 6.56 24.08 1.76
C TYR A 25 7.36 23.30 2.80
N PHE A 26 6.73 23.13 3.95
CA PHE A 26 7.20 22.26 5.02
C PHE A 26 6.03 21.46 5.58
N PHE A 27 6.24 20.20 5.87
CA PHE A 27 5.30 19.39 6.65
C PHE A 27 6.04 18.27 7.39
N GLU A 28 5.46 17.86 8.50
CA GLU A 28 5.87 16.67 9.21
C GLU A 28 5.32 15.46 8.47
N SER A 29 6.21 14.70 7.81
CA SER A 29 5.79 13.56 6.99
C SER A 29 5.47 12.32 7.83
N PHE A 30 5.99 12.21 9.04
CA PHE A 30 5.68 11.15 9.99
C PHE A 30 5.98 11.60 11.43
N SER A 31 5.06 11.26 12.32
CA SER A 31 5.23 11.36 13.78
C SER A 31 4.73 10.07 14.41
N GLN A 32 5.62 9.32 15.06
CA GLN A 32 5.28 8.07 15.75
C GLN A 32 4.15 8.29 16.75
N ARG A 33 4.24 9.33 17.57
CA ARG A 33 3.24 9.67 18.58
C ARG A 33 1.86 9.90 17.97
N GLU A 34 1.79 10.77 16.96
CA GLU A 34 0.53 11.14 16.33
C GLU A 34 -0.08 9.98 15.55
N PHE A 35 0.76 9.16 14.93
CA PHE A 35 0.32 7.97 14.22
C PHE A 35 -0.27 6.93 15.18
N GLU A 36 0.40 6.64 16.29
CA GLU A 36 -0.10 5.70 17.31
C GLU A 36 -1.40 6.17 17.95
N GLU A 37 -1.52 7.47 18.19
CA GLU A 37 -2.71 8.07 18.80
C GLU A 37 -3.93 8.00 17.87
N LYS A 38 -3.74 8.25 16.57
CA LYS A 38 -4.84 8.44 15.61
C LYS A 38 -5.11 7.25 14.71
N VAL A 39 -4.15 6.35 14.52
CA VAL A 39 -4.27 5.19 13.63
C VAL A 39 -4.16 3.90 14.41
N ARG A 40 -2.95 3.55 14.83
CA ARG A 40 -2.70 2.37 15.67
C ARG A 40 -1.24 2.30 16.12
N LYS A 41 -0.98 1.47 17.13
CA LYS A 41 0.39 1.12 17.50
C LYS A 41 1.04 0.29 16.39
N VAL A 42 2.17 0.76 15.89
CA VAL A 42 3.09 0.05 14.97
C VAL A 42 4.51 0.54 15.25
N ASN A 43 5.48 -0.29 14.97
CA ASN A 43 6.89 0.08 15.03
C ASN A 43 7.50 -0.05 13.62
N PHE A 44 7.66 1.06 12.93
CA PHE A 44 8.30 1.08 11.62
C PHE A 44 9.81 0.92 11.74
N VAL A 45 10.36 -0.09 11.06
CA VAL A 45 11.77 -0.50 11.18
C VAL A 45 12.56 -0.40 9.88
N GLN A 46 11.88 -0.15 8.75
CA GLN A 46 12.50 -0.11 7.42
C GLN A 46 11.82 0.93 6.54
N ASP A 47 12.63 1.76 5.87
CA ASP A 47 12.18 2.67 4.82
C ASP A 47 12.69 2.18 3.47
N ASN A 48 11.83 2.22 2.45
CA ASN A 48 12.16 1.90 1.06
C ASN A 48 11.81 3.06 0.14
N GLU A 49 12.60 3.20 -0.94
CA GLU A 49 12.32 4.15 -2.02
C GLU A 49 12.49 3.47 -3.36
N SER A 50 11.61 3.77 -4.30
CA SER A 50 11.74 3.37 -5.70
C SER A 50 11.43 4.52 -6.64
N MET A 51 12.05 4.51 -7.81
CA MET A 51 11.69 5.36 -8.94
C MET A 51 11.20 4.49 -10.08
N SER A 52 10.14 4.91 -10.74
CA SER A 52 9.54 4.17 -11.85
C SER A 52 9.01 5.12 -12.92
N SER A 53 9.02 4.66 -14.17
CA SER A 53 8.47 5.38 -15.31
C SER A 53 6.97 5.11 -15.50
N TYR A 54 6.32 5.94 -16.34
CA TYR A 54 4.91 5.78 -16.69
C TYR A 54 4.56 4.35 -17.10
N GLY A 55 3.44 3.87 -16.59
CA GLY A 55 2.91 2.55 -16.90
C GLY A 55 3.50 1.41 -16.07
N VAL A 56 4.56 1.64 -15.31
CA VAL A 56 5.07 0.63 -14.36
C VAL A 56 4.00 0.35 -13.32
N MET A 57 3.71 -0.94 -13.15
CA MET A 57 2.81 -1.45 -12.13
C MET A 57 3.58 -2.45 -11.28
N ARG A 58 3.50 -2.30 -9.96
CA ARG A 58 4.17 -3.17 -8.99
C ARG A 58 3.14 -3.73 -8.03
N GLY A 59 3.08 -5.04 -7.87
CA GLY A 59 2.18 -5.68 -6.92
C GLY A 59 1.46 -6.90 -7.49
N LEU A 60 0.43 -7.33 -6.87
CA LEU A 60 -0.03 -6.98 -5.52
C LEU A 60 0.71 -7.83 -4.50
N HIS A 61 1.51 -7.23 -3.65
CA HIS A 61 2.48 -7.92 -2.79
C HIS A 61 2.05 -7.97 -1.32
N PHE A 62 2.54 -8.99 -0.64
CA PHE A 62 2.52 -9.14 0.83
C PHE A 62 3.69 -10.01 1.27
N GLN A 63 3.95 -10.06 2.58
CA GLN A 63 4.81 -11.07 3.20
C GLN A 63 3.98 -11.99 4.08
N ARG A 64 4.27 -13.30 3.99
CA ARG A 64 3.60 -14.33 4.79
C ARG A 64 3.98 -14.23 6.26
N PRO A 65 3.08 -14.62 7.18
CA PRO A 65 3.46 -14.78 8.58
C PRO A 65 4.67 -15.71 8.74
N PRO A 66 5.57 -15.47 9.71
CA PRO A 66 5.53 -14.42 10.73
C PRO A 66 6.11 -13.07 10.28
N TYR A 67 6.46 -12.89 9.01
CA TYR A 67 7.15 -11.72 8.47
C TYR A 67 6.20 -10.67 7.87
N THR A 68 4.93 -10.74 8.23
CA THR A 68 3.90 -9.84 7.71
C THR A 68 4.25 -8.37 7.96
N GLN A 69 3.98 -7.52 6.96
CA GLN A 69 4.29 -6.09 7.01
C GLN A 69 3.03 -5.24 6.90
N SER A 70 2.93 -4.21 7.75
CA SER A 70 2.17 -3.01 7.44
C SER A 70 3.04 -2.04 6.65
N LYS A 71 2.41 -1.20 5.85
CA LYS A 71 3.10 -0.19 5.05
C LYS A 71 2.44 1.17 5.20
N LEU A 72 3.26 2.21 5.36
CA LEU A 72 2.82 3.59 5.24
C LEU A 72 3.49 4.18 4.00
N VAL A 73 2.70 4.42 2.97
CA VAL A 73 3.20 4.74 1.63
C VAL A 73 2.89 6.17 1.22
N ARG A 74 3.76 6.78 0.42
CA ARG A 74 3.57 8.09 -0.17
C ARG A 74 4.29 8.24 -1.51
N CYS A 75 3.79 9.14 -2.37
CA CYS A 75 4.46 9.55 -3.61
C CYS A 75 5.17 10.88 -3.38
N VAL A 76 6.50 10.89 -3.43
CA VAL A 76 7.34 12.07 -3.16
C VAL A 76 7.45 12.95 -4.39
N LYS A 77 7.47 12.34 -5.57
CA LYS A 77 7.51 13.01 -6.87
C LYS A 77 6.60 12.30 -7.84
N GLY A 78 5.88 13.06 -8.66
CA GLY A 78 4.95 12.52 -9.63
C GLY A 78 3.64 12.08 -8.99
N ARG A 79 3.02 11.07 -9.59
CA ARG A 79 1.66 10.63 -9.25
C ARG A 79 1.50 9.13 -9.48
N VAL A 80 0.89 8.45 -8.53
CA VAL A 80 0.57 7.02 -8.59
C VAL A 80 -0.86 6.75 -8.20
N LEU A 81 -1.44 5.68 -8.72
CA LEU A 81 -2.62 5.04 -8.14
C LEU A 81 -2.14 3.92 -7.22
N ASP A 82 -2.39 4.07 -5.93
CA ASP A 82 -2.04 3.08 -4.91
C ASP A 82 -3.26 2.23 -4.55
N VAL A 83 -3.09 0.92 -4.48
CA VAL A 83 -4.20 -0.02 -4.28
C VAL A 83 -3.87 -1.04 -3.21
N ALA A 84 -4.82 -1.25 -2.31
CA ALA A 84 -4.77 -2.33 -1.33
C ALA A 84 -6.02 -3.22 -1.44
N VAL A 85 -5.80 -4.53 -1.45
CA VAL A 85 -6.84 -5.56 -1.53
C VAL A 85 -6.89 -6.33 -0.23
N ASP A 86 -8.07 -6.49 0.34
CA ASP A 86 -8.28 -7.33 1.53
C ASP A 86 -8.15 -8.80 1.15
N ILE A 87 -7.15 -9.48 1.72
CA ILE A 87 -6.91 -10.91 1.49
C ILE A 87 -7.01 -11.73 2.78
N ARG A 88 -7.71 -11.23 3.80
CA ARG A 88 -7.96 -11.96 5.06
C ARG A 88 -9.17 -12.88 4.88
N LYS A 89 -8.96 -14.20 4.90
CA LYS A 89 -10.05 -15.19 4.79
C LYS A 89 -11.09 -14.97 5.90
N GLY A 90 -12.37 -14.97 5.53
CA GLY A 90 -13.47 -14.72 6.46
C GLY A 90 -13.79 -13.25 6.71
N SER A 91 -13.01 -12.32 6.15
CA SER A 91 -13.34 -10.89 6.20
C SER A 91 -14.61 -10.58 5.40
N PRO A 92 -15.50 -9.70 5.90
CA PRO A 92 -16.67 -9.25 5.14
C PRO A 92 -16.30 -8.50 3.87
N THR A 93 -15.05 -8.02 3.76
CA THR A 93 -14.53 -7.29 2.60
C THR A 93 -13.45 -8.08 1.84
N TYR A 94 -13.36 -9.41 2.06
CA TYR A 94 -12.39 -10.26 1.35
C TYR A 94 -12.52 -10.08 -0.18
N GLY A 95 -11.40 -9.80 -0.85
CA GLY A 95 -11.34 -9.56 -2.29
C GLY A 95 -11.74 -8.15 -2.73
N GLN A 96 -12.23 -7.31 -1.83
CA GLN A 96 -12.50 -5.90 -2.12
C GLN A 96 -11.23 -5.07 -2.01
N HIS A 97 -11.21 -3.92 -2.70
CA HIS A 97 -10.05 -3.03 -2.73
C HIS A 97 -10.41 -1.59 -2.44
N VAL A 98 -9.40 -0.82 -2.05
CA VAL A 98 -9.42 0.63 -2.04
C VAL A 98 -8.29 1.12 -2.93
N ALA A 99 -8.59 2.07 -3.81
CA ALA A 99 -7.64 2.73 -4.69
C ALA A 99 -7.56 4.21 -4.32
N VAL A 100 -6.35 4.72 -4.16
CA VAL A 100 -6.08 6.11 -3.75
C VAL A 100 -5.03 6.73 -4.66
N GLU A 101 -5.30 7.91 -5.20
CA GLU A 101 -4.27 8.69 -5.88
C GLU A 101 -3.35 9.35 -4.84
N LEU A 102 -2.06 9.05 -4.93
CA LEU A 102 -1.00 9.68 -4.15
C LEU A 102 -0.11 10.49 -5.09
N SER A 103 0.19 11.74 -4.72
CA SER A 103 1.00 12.61 -5.57
C SER A 103 1.86 13.58 -4.75
N GLU A 104 2.85 14.17 -5.44
CA GLU A 104 3.65 15.26 -4.88
C GLU A 104 2.80 16.50 -4.54
N ASP A 105 1.64 16.66 -5.19
CA ASP A 105 0.76 17.81 -4.99
C ASP A 105 -0.19 17.62 -3.80
N ASN A 106 -0.76 16.42 -3.63
CA ASN A 106 -1.71 16.17 -2.54
C ASN A 106 -1.05 15.75 -1.23
N HIS A 107 0.22 15.34 -1.24
CA HIS A 107 0.98 14.87 -0.08
C HIS A 107 0.29 13.76 0.73
N ARG A 108 -0.72 13.11 0.16
CA ARG A 108 -1.46 12.04 0.83
C ARG A 108 -0.55 10.85 1.09
N GLN A 109 -0.83 10.18 2.20
CA GLN A 109 -0.22 8.91 2.55
C GLN A 109 -1.33 7.87 2.72
N PHE A 110 -0.99 6.62 2.47
CA PHE A 110 -1.91 5.51 2.62
C PHE A 110 -1.33 4.49 3.58
N PHE A 111 -2.08 4.17 4.64
CA PHE A 111 -1.71 3.11 5.56
C PHE A 111 -2.40 1.81 5.14
N VAL A 112 -1.57 0.81 4.83
CA VAL A 112 -1.99 -0.54 4.45
C VAL A 112 -1.59 -1.50 5.58
N PRO A 113 -2.54 -1.99 6.39
CA PRO A 113 -2.21 -2.87 7.50
C PRO A 113 -1.81 -4.28 7.02
N ARG A 114 -1.34 -5.09 7.95
CA ARG A 114 -1.08 -6.52 7.73
C ARG A 114 -2.37 -7.21 7.29
N GLY A 115 -2.27 -8.19 6.39
CA GLY A 115 -3.42 -8.91 5.85
C GLY A 115 -4.01 -8.34 4.56
N PHE A 116 -3.28 -7.42 3.93
CA PHE A 116 -3.65 -6.83 2.64
C PHE A 116 -2.56 -7.11 1.60
N ALA A 117 -2.98 -7.28 0.35
CA ALA A 117 -2.08 -7.23 -0.79
C ALA A 117 -2.01 -5.80 -1.32
N HIS A 118 -0.82 -5.33 -1.67
CA HIS A 118 -0.56 -3.93 -1.98
C HIS A 118 0.19 -3.77 -3.29
N GLY A 119 -0.17 -2.75 -4.05
CA GLY A 119 0.51 -2.39 -5.29
C GLY A 119 0.18 -0.98 -5.75
N PHE A 120 0.86 -0.55 -6.80
CA PHE A 120 0.61 0.77 -7.39
C PHE A 120 0.87 0.79 -8.89
N ALA A 121 0.30 1.78 -9.56
CA ALA A 121 0.54 2.09 -10.97
C ALA A 121 1.04 3.53 -11.10
N VAL A 122 2.04 3.75 -11.96
CA VAL A 122 2.63 5.08 -12.19
C VAL A 122 1.83 5.81 -13.26
N LEU A 123 1.23 6.95 -12.87
CA LEU A 123 0.35 7.76 -13.72
C LEU A 123 1.03 8.99 -14.33
N SER A 124 2.22 9.35 -13.88
CA SER A 124 3.05 10.44 -14.39
C SER A 124 4.23 9.91 -15.20
N GLU A 125 4.97 10.78 -15.87
CA GLU A 125 6.17 10.39 -16.64
C GLU A 125 7.15 9.59 -15.79
N THR A 126 7.39 10.06 -14.55
CA THR A 126 8.14 9.34 -13.52
C THR A 126 7.46 9.51 -12.18
N ALA A 127 7.66 8.57 -11.27
CA ALA A 127 7.24 8.70 -9.88
C ALA A 127 8.34 8.20 -8.94
N VAL A 128 8.55 8.93 -7.84
CA VAL A 128 9.36 8.49 -6.70
C VAL A 128 8.42 8.13 -5.57
N PHE A 129 8.50 6.90 -5.12
CA PHE A 129 7.59 6.28 -4.18
C PHE A 129 8.36 5.82 -2.95
N GLN A 130 7.93 6.25 -1.77
CA GLN A 130 8.52 5.89 -0.50
C GLN A 130 7.51 5.18 0.39
N TYR A 131 7.97 4.21 1.18
CA TYR A 131 7.14 3.57 2.18
C TYR A 131 7.93 3.05 3.37
N LYS A 132 7.29 3.12 4.54
CA LYS A 132 7.75 2.54 5.79
C LYS A 132 7.14 1.15 5.95
N CYS A 133 7.93 0.21 6.49
CA CYS A 133 7.47 -1.12 6.85
C CYS A 133 7.67 -1.39 8.34
N ASP A 134 6.74 -2.09 8.95
CA ASP A 134 6.80 -2.49 10.37
C ASP A 134 7.45 -3.85 10.60
N ASN A 135 8.01 -4.45 9.54
CA ASN A 135 8.84 -5.63 9.62
C ASN A 135 9.89 -5.59 8.51
N PHE A 136 10.98 -6.32 8.70
CA PHE A 136 12.07 -6.38 7.73
C PHE A 136 11.67 -7.18 6.49
N TYR A 137 12.32 -6.88 5.37
CA TYR A 137 12.17 -7.66 4.16
C TYR A 137 12.66 -9.09 4.37
N ALA A 138 11.81 -10.07 4.05
CA ALA A 138 12.06 -11.48 4.14
C ALA A 138 11.74 -12.14 2.79
N PRO A 139 12.74 -12.37 1.92
CA PRO A 139 12.53 -12.92 0.58
C PRO A 139 11.76 -14.25 0.57
N GLU A 140 11.99 -15.10 1.58
CA GLU A 140 11.32 -16.40 1.75
C GLU A 140 9.83 -16.29 2.06
N ALA A 141 9.40 -15.14 2.57
CA ALA A 141 8.00 -14.86 2.91
C ALA A 141 7.26 -14.06 1.83
N ASP A 142 7.95 -13.63 0.79
CA ASP A 142 7.37 -12.82 -0.27
C ASP A 142 6.27 -13.58 -1.02
N GLY A 143 5.18 -12.90 -1.26
CA GLY A 143 4.02 -13.43 -1.97
C GLY A 143 3.23 -12.34 -2.66
N GLY A 144 2.24 -12.75 -3.44
CA GLY A 144 1.40 -11.82 -4.17
C GLY A 144 0.20 -12.48 -4.82
N ILE A 145 -0.70 -11.65 -5.29
CA ILE A 145 -1.81 -12.02 -6.18
C ILE A 145 -1.68 -11.23 -7.49
N SER A 146 -2.30 -11.74 -8.54
CA SER A 146 -2.17 -11.16 -9.88
C SER A 146 -2.76 -9.75 -9.93
N ILE A 147 -1.93 -8.79 -10.31
CA ILE A 147 -2.35 -7.40 -10.58
C ILE A 147 -3.26 -7.31 -11.82
N LYS A 148 -3.26 -8.32 -12.68
CA LYS A 148 -4.11 -8.45 -13.87
C LYS A 148 -5.42 -9.20 -13.62
N ASP A 149 -5.71 -9.57 -12.39
CA ASP A 149 -6.95 -10.28 -12.05
C ASP A 149 -8.16 -9.34 -12.25
N GLU A 150 -8.87 -9.52 -13.35
CA GLU A 150 -10.04 -8.71 -13.69
C GLU A 150 -11.19 -8.85 -12.68
N SER A 151 -11.26 -9.98 -11.96
CA SER A 151 -12.28 -10.20 -10.93
C SER A 151 -12.16 -9.25 -9.74
N LEU A 152 -10.99 -8.63 -9.53
CA LEU A 152 -10.79 -7.61 -8.50
C LEU A 152 -11.46 -6.28 -8.84
N GLY A 153 -11.79 -6.03 -10.12
CA GLY A 153 -12.48 -4.82 -10.56
C GLY A 153 -11.68 -3.53 -10.40
N ILE A 154 -10.35 -3.61 -10.40
CA ILE A 154 -9.48 -2.45 -10.20
C ILE A 154 -9.32 -1.71 -11.53
N ASP A 155 -9.70 -0.43 -11.55
CA ASP A 155 -9.35 0.47 -12.65
C ASP A 155 -7.96 1.09 -12.38
N TRP A 156 -6.94 0.51 -13.02
CA TRP A 156 -5.56 0.94 -12.87
C TRP A 156 -5.23 2.25 -13.61
N GLN A 157 -6.13 2.72 -14.47
CA GLN A 157 -5.97 3.95 -15.27
C GLN A 157 -4.74 3.91 -16.23
N ILE A 158 -4.21 2.73 -16.48
CA ILE A 158 -3.12 2.50 -17.44
C ILE A 158 -3.68 1.66 -18.59
N PRO A 159 -3.55 2.12 -19.85
CA PRO A 159 -3.87 1.28 -21.00
C PRO A 159 -3.08 -0.02 -21.00
N THR A 160 -3.70 -1.13 -21.35
CA THR A 160 -3.08 -2.46 -21.28
C THR A 160 -1.77 -2.56 -22.07
N ASP A 161 -1.68 -1.88 -23.21
CA ASP A 161 -0.49 -1.83 -24.07
C ASP A 161 0.65 -0.99 -23.47
N LYS A 162 0.39 -0.19 -22.44
CA LYS A 162 1.37 0.65 -21.73
C LYS A 162 1.81 0.07 -20.40
N ALA A 163 1.16 -0.99 -19.91
CA ALA A 163 1.48 -1.58 -18.62
C ALA A 163 2.83 -2.30 -18.65
N LEU A 164 3.69 -2.00 -17.67
CA LEU A 164 5.02 -2.58 -17.51
C LEU A 164 5.08 -3.32 -16.17
N LEU A 165 5.15 -4.64 -16.23
CA LEU A 165 5.22 -5.52 -15.05
C LEU A 165 6.53 -6.29 -15.04
N SER A 166 7.02 -6.63 -13.84
CA SER A 166 8.12 -7.57 -13.67
C SER A 166 7.69 -8.99 -14.03
N GLU A 167 8.65 -9.85 -14.39
CA GLU A 167 8.39 -11.27 -14.65
C GLU A 167 7.77 -11.99 -13.44
N LYS A 168 8.18 -11.62 -12.23
CA LYS A 168 7.66 -12.14 -10.98
C LYS A 168 6.18 -11.78 -10.80
N ASP A 169 5.81 -10.53 -11.03
CA ASP A 169 4.43 -10.06 -10.84
C ASP A 169 3.45 -10.66 -11.86
N ILE A 170 3.92 -10.96 -13.06
CA ILE A 170 3.11 -11.64 -14.09
C ILE A 170 2.72 -13.07 -13.66
N LYS A 171 3.54 -13.73 -12.85
CA LYS A 171 3.36 -15.14 -12.45
C LYS A 171 2.45 -15.36 -11.25
N HIS A 172 2.00 -14.31 -10.57
CA HIS A 172 1.10 -14.44 -9.44
C HIS A 172 -0.26 -15.03 -9.85
N LEU A 173 -0.85 -15.80 -8.94
CA LEU A 173 -2.18 -16.39 -9.12
C LEU A 173 -3.28 -15.34 -9.00
N CYS A 174 -4.38 -15.55 -9.72
CA CYS A 174 -5.61 -14.82 -9.47
C CYS A 174 -6.21 -15.17 -8.10
N LEU A 175 -7.02 -14.28 -7.54
CA LEU A 175 -7.60 -14.44 -6.21
C LEU A 175 -8.35 -15.78 -6.04
N LYS A 176 -9.07 -16.23 -7.06
CA LYS A 176 -9.82 -17.50 -7.04
C LYS A 176 -8.96 -18.75 -6.84
N ASP A 177 -7.70 -18.70 -7.27
CA ASP A 177 -6.75 -19.83 -7.19
C ASP A 177 -5.72 -19.64 -6.05
N PHE A 178 -5.85 -18.53 -5.32
CA PHE A 178 -4.94 -18.14 -4.26
C PHE A 178 -5.45 -18.60 -2.90
N ASP A 179 -4.60 -19.30 -2.15
CA ASP A 179 -4.87 -19.64 -0.75
C ASP A 179 -4.20 -18.62 0.17
N SER A 180 -4.98 -17.71 0.71
CA SER A 180 -4.46 -16.65 1.57
C SER A 180 -3.89 -17.21 2.86
N PRO A 181 -2.69 -16.76 3.28
CA PRO A 181 -2.12 -17.11 4.58
C PRO A 181 -2.73 -16.33 5.76
N PHE A 182 -3.68 -15.42 5.50
CA PHE A 182 -4.27 -14.56 6.50
C PHE A 182 -5.70 -15.00 6.83
N ASP A 183 -6.03 -14.96 8.11
CA ASP A 183 -7.37 -15.22 8.64
C ASP A 183 -7.87 -13.98 9.40
N TYR A 184 -9.09 -13.55 9.10
CA TYR A 184 -9.69 -12.35 9.70
C TYR A 184 -9.88 -12.46 11.23
N SER A 185 -10.04 -13.68 11.74
CA SER A 185 -10.20 -13.94 13.17
C SER A 185 -8.89 -13.89 13.97
N VAL A 186 -7.75 -13.88 13.28
CA VAL A 186 -6.42 -13.88 13.93
C VAL A 186 -5.93 -12.45 14.11
N ASN A 187 -5.48 -12.11 15.33
CA ASN A 187 -4.79 -10.85 15.57
C ASN A 187 -3.41 -10.88 14.89
N LEU A 188 -3.24 -10.01 13.90
CA LEU A 188 -2.00 -9.90 13.13
C LEU A 188 -0.94 -8.99 13.80
N TYR A 189 -1.25 -8.45 14.99
CA TYR A 189 -0.37 -7.55 15.77
C TYR A 189 -0.26 -7.98 17.24
N PRO A 190 0.11 -9.24 17.51
CA PRO A 190 0.13 -9.76 18.87
C PRO A 190 1.14 -9.06 19.77
N GLU A 191 2.17 -8.43 19.19
CA GLU A 191 3.20 -7.70 19.92
C GLU A 191 2.71 -6.41 20.61
N PHE A 192 1.48 -5.97 20.33
CA PHE A 192 0.88 -4.74 20.89
C PHE A 192 -0.32 -5.01 21.81
N GLU A 193 -0.51 -6.26 22.23
CA GLU A 193 -1.52 -6.65 23.22
C GLU A 193 -1.11 -6.32 24.65
#